data_1b9bd87f1003c7493502193830102aa6
#
_entry.id   1b9bd87f1003c7493502193830102aa6
#
_cell.length_a   1.000
_cell.length_b   1.000
_cell.length_c   1.000
_cell.angle_alpha   90.00
_cell.angle_beta   90.00
_cell.angle_gamma   90.00
#
_symmetry.space_group_name_H-M   'P 1'
#
loop_
_entity.id
_entity.type
_entity.pdbx_description
1 polymer ?
#
loop_
_entity_poly.entity_id
_entity_poly.type
_entity_poly.pdbx_seq_one_letter_code
_entity_poly.pdbx_strand_id
1 'polypeptide(L)'
;MTHAGPGRPRLRAPRRPGPTARAEILDAAAELFTTRGFSPTSTRTIAEAVGIRQASLYNHFATKNDILVALLEDTVEPTLDFDDNLDPALPPEVRLCALAWFDTAQLSAGRWNLGALYHLPEVRTEPFDRFREERRHLMERYRTLAAQIVGDGDPRTHLPFRVVESVIGMRADDGDVDAGLPEALATASLTVLGVSDLAAVTSAARALVVGVPGYLLGSMNPPARPPA
;
A
#
# COMPACT_ATOMS: atom_id res chain seq x y z
N MET A 1 4.53 -9.73 -37.11
CA MET A 1 4.19 -8.60 -36.20
C MET A 1 2.68 -8.40 -36.29
N THR A 2 1.93 -9.00 -35.37
CA THR A 2 0.47 -8.88 -35.27
C THR A 2 0.14 -7.85 -34.21
N HIS A 3 -0.23 -6.63 -34.62
CA HIS A 3 -0.84 -5.64 -33.76
C HIS A 3 -2.18 -6.15 -33.23
N ALA A 4 -2.28 -6.40 -31.93
CA ALA A 4 -3.57 -6.55 -31.28
C ALA A 4 -4.29 -5.19 -31.35
N GLY A 5 -5.38 -5.12 -32.14
CA GLY A 5 -6.19 -3.92 -32.28
C GLY A 5 -6.88 -3.55 -30.96
N PRO A 6 -7.24 -2.28 -30.76
CA PRO A 6 -7.94 -1.83 -29.56
C PRO A 6 -9.26 -2.58 -29.41
N GLY A 7 -9.48 -3.17 -28.22
CA GLY A 7 -10.70 -3.90 -27.89
C GLY A 7 -11.96 -3.05 -28.14
N ARG A 8 -13.07 -3.71 -28.49
CA ARG A 8 -14.35 -3.09 -28.82
C ARG A 8 -14.76 -2.07 -27.75
N PRO A 9 -15.10 -0.82 -28.12
CA PRO A 9 -15.51 0.21 -27.18
C PRO A 9 -16.66 -0.26 -26.28
N ARG A 10 -16.58 0.02 -24.97
CA ARG A 10 -17.66 -0.23 -24.03
C ARG A 10 -18.90 0.60 -24.40
N LEU A 11 -20.05 -0.04 -24.46
CA LEU A 11 -21.36 0.61 -24.74
C LEU A 11 -21.93 1.38 -23.51
N ARG A 12 -21.30 1.29 -22.34
CA ARG A 12 -21.72 1.98 -21.09
C ARG A 12 -20.55 2.67 -20.43
N ALA A 13 -20.83 3.83 -19.79
CA ALA A 13 -19.86 4.54 -18.96
C ALA A 13 -19.29 3.63 -17.86
N PRO A 14 -18.02 3.81 -17.48
CA PRO A 14 -17.42 3.11 -16.34
C PRO A 14 -18.26 3.33 -15.07
N ARG A 15 -18.50 2.26 -14.31
CA ARG A 15 -19.20 2.34 -13.01
C ARG A 15 -18.23 2.52 -11.84
N ARG A 16 -16.95 2.36 -12.11
CA ARG A 16 -15.89 2.36 -11.11
C ARG A 16 -14.71 3.24 -11.55
N PRO A 17 -13.96 3.82 -10.61
CA PRO A 17 -12.73 4.53 -10.94
C PRO A 17 -11.70 3.56 -11.53
N GLY A 18 -10.89 4.07 -12.45
CA GLY A 18 -9.79 3.34 -13.07
C GLY A 18 -9.76 3.45 -14.60
N PRO A 19 -8.55 3.50 -15.19
CA PRO A 19 -8.36 3.65 -16.63
C PRO A 19 -8.62 2.35 -17.41
N THR A 20 -8.66 1.19 -16.73
CA THR A 20 -8.78 -0.13 -17.35
C THR A 20 -9.80 -1.00 -16.63
N ALA A 21 -10.31 -2.04 -17.33
CA ALA A 21 -11.20 -3.03 -16.72
C ALA A 21 -10.52 -3.76 -15.53
N ARG A 22 -9.20 -3.99 -15.60
CA ARG A 22 -8.43 -4.58 -14.49
C ARG A 22 -8.46 -3.67 -13.26
N ALA A 23 -8.25 -2.37 -13.42
CA ALA A 23 -8.31 -1.41 -12.32
C ALA A 23 -9.71 -1.30 -11.71
N GLU A 24 -10.78 -1.32 -12.52
CA GLU A 24 -12.15 -1.32 -12.02
C GLU A 24 -12.49 -2.61 -11.24
N ILE A 25 -11.95 -3.77 -11.64
CA ILE A 25 -12.11 -5.04 -10.92
C ILE A 25 -11.39 -4.96 -9.56
N LEU A 26 -10.16 -4.43 -9.53
CA LEU A 26 -9.39 -4.27 -8.29
C LEU A 26 -10.10 -3.31 -7.32
N ASP A 27 -10.60 -2.15 -7.78
CA ASP A 27 -11.35 -1.22 -6.93
C ASP A 27 -12.63 -1.87 -6.35
N ALA A 28 -13.40 -2.59 -7.17
CA ALA A 28 -14.59 -3.29 -6.71
C ALA A 28 -14.28 -4.41 -5.70
N ALA A 29 -13.20 -5.15 -5.95
CA ALA A 29 -12.76 -6.22 -5.06
C ALA A 29 -12.23 -5.64 -3.74
N ALA A 30 -11.45 -4.57 -3.78
CA ALA A 30 -10.95 -3.87 -2.60
C ALA A 30 -12.09 -3.42 -1.69
N GLU A 31 -13.14 -2.77 -2.26
CA GLU A 31 -14.34 -2.43 -1.50
C GLU A 31 -14.98 -3.65 -0.84
N LEU A 32 -15.28 -4.67 -1.64
CA LEU A 32 -16.01 -5.83 -1.16
C LEU A 32 -15.21 -6.63 -0.13
N PHE A 33 -13.90 -6.79 -0.30
CA PHE A 33 -13.05 -7.51 0.63
C PHE A 33 -12.89 -6.77 1.97
N THR A 34 -12.80 -5.45 1.94
CA THR A 34 -12.63 -4.64 3.16
C THR A 34 -13.95 -4.40 3.90
N THR A 35 -15.10 -4.34 3.20
CA THR A 35 -16.40 -4.04 3.82
C THR A 35 -17.21 -5.27 4.16
N ARG A 36 -17.15 -6.33 3.35
CA ARG A 36 -17.94 -7.57 3.52
C ARG A 36 -17.09 -8.76 3.94
N GLY A 37 -15.76 -8.64 3.81
CA GLY A 37 -14.82 -9.73 4.02
C GLY A 37 -14.51 -10.52 2.75
N PHE A 38 -13.36 -11.16 2.76
CA PHE A 38 -12.88 -11.94 1.62
C PHE A 38 -13.73 -13.20 1.36
N SER A 39 -13.94 -14.04 2.39
CA SER A 39 -14.63 -15.33 2.24
C SER A 39 -16.05 -15.22 1.65
N PRO A 40 -16.94 -14.31 2.10
CA PRO A 40 -18.30 -14.19 1.55
C PRO A 40 -18.35 -13.48 0.18
N THR A 41 -17.27 -12.86 -0.28
CA THR A 41 -17.22 -12.19 -1.58
C THR A 41 -16.92 -13.19 -2.69
N SER A 42 -17.72 -13.20 -3.76
CA SER A 42 -17.53 -14.04 -4.95
C SER A 42 -17.05 -13.24 -6.16
N THR A 43 -16.40 -13.90 -7.13
CA THR A 43 -16.05 -13.29 -8.41
C THR A 43 -17.28 -12.80 -9.19
N ARG A 44 -18.43 -13.45 -9.00
CA ARG A 44 -19.71 -13.00 -9.55
C ARG A 44 -20.13 -11.66 -8.95
N THR A 45 -20.07 -11.52 -7.63
CA THR A 45 -20.40 -10.26 -6.92
C THR A 45 -19.48 -9.12 -7.37
N ILE A 46 -18.19 -9.40 -7.55
CA ILE A 46 -17.22 -8.42 -8.05
C ILE A 46 -17.59 -8.00 -9.49
N ALA A 47 -17.86 -8.97 -10.37
CA ALA A 47 -18.25 -8.68 -11.77
C ALA A 47 -19.53 -7.84 -11.85
N GLU A 48 -20.54 -8.13 -11.01
CA GLU A 48 -21.78 -7.36 -10.90
C GLU A 48 -21.52 -5.92 -10.44
N ALA A 49 -20.61 -5.71 -9.46
CA ALA A 49 -20.23 -4.39 -8.96
C ALA A 49 -19.53 -3.53 -10.02
N VAL A 50 -18.73 -4.15 -10.91
CA VAL A 50 -18.09 -3.48 -12.06
C VAL A 50 -19.09 -3.28 -13.22
N GLY A 51 -20.14 -4.09 -13.29
CA GLY A 51 -21.10 -4.10 -14.41
C GLY A 51 -20.59 -4.85 -15.64
N ILE A 52 -19.77 -5.87 -15.43
CA ILE A 52 -19.26 -6.77 -16.48
C ILE A 52 -19.82 -8.19 -16.30
N ARG A 53 -19.70 -9.02 -17.33
CA ARG A 53 -19.99 -10.44 -17.21
C ARG A 53 -18.87 -11.13 -16.43
N GLN A 54 -19.21 -12.14 -15.62
CA GLN A 54 -18.22 -12.94 -14.87
C GLN A 54 -17.15 -13.57 -15.81
N ALA A 55 -17.54 -14.01 -17.01
CA ALA A 55 -16.58 -14.50 -18.01
C ALA A 55 -15.56 -13.42 -18.42
N SER A 56 -15.95 -12.13 -18.44
CA SER A 56 -15.03 -11.04 -18.73
C SER A 56 -14.05 -10.80 -17.58
N LEU A 57 -14.46 -11.01 -16.32
CA LEU A 57 -13.57 -10.95 -15.16
C LEU A 57 -12.48 -12.02 -15.26
N TYR A 58 -12.84 -13.24 -15.66
CA TYR A 58 -11.88 -14.35 -15.80
C TYR A 58 -10.83 -14.14 -16.89
N ASN A 59 -11.04 -13.20 -17.84
CA ASN A 59 -10.00 -12.78 -18.79
C ASN A 59 -8.89 -11.95 -18.12
N HIS A 60 -9.12 -11.41 -16.92
CA HIS A 60 -8.16 -10.59 -16.17
C HIS A 60 -7.59 -11.32 -14.96
N PHE A 61 -8.39 -12.14 -14.29
CA PHE A 61 -8.00 -12.86 -13.07
C PHE A 61 -8.63 -14.26 -13.10
N ALA A 62 -7.81 -15.29 -13.01
CA ALA A 62 -8.28 -16.68 -13.07
C ALA A 62 -9.06 -17.07 -11.81
N THR A 63 -8.68 -16.52 -10.65
CA THR A 63 -9.31 -16.83 -9.37
C THR A 63 -9.56 -15.57 -8.54
N LYS A 64 -10.35 -15.70 -7.48
CA LYS A 64 -10.51 -14.64 -6.47
C LYS A 64 -9.21 -14.36 -5.72
N ASN A 65 -8.39 -15.39 -5.51
CA ASN A 65 -7.10 -15.26 -4.87
C ASN A 65 -6.15 -14.39 -5.70
N ASP A 66 -6.15 -14.52 -7.04
CA ASP A 66 -5.30 -13.68 -7.91
C ASP A 66 -5.64 -12.21 -7.81
N ILE A 67 -6.92 -11.89 -7.59
CA ILE A 67 -7.34 -10.50 -7.33
C ILE A 67 -6.79 -10.02 -5.99
N LEU A 68 -6.87 -10.84 -4.95
CA LEU A 68 -6.34 -10.47 -3.63
C LEU A 68 -4.81 -10.37 -3.65
N VAL A 69 -4.10 -11.28 -4.34
CA VAL A 69 -2.64 -11.20 -4.53
C VAL A 69 -2.26 -9.86 -5.14
N ALA A 70 -2.90 -9.48 -6.26
CA ALA A 70 -2.61 -8.22 -6.94
C ALA A 70 -2.87 -6.99 -6.04
N LEU A 71 -3.94 -7.00 -5.23
CA LEU A 71 -4.24 -5.94 -4.28
C LEU A 71 -3.19 -5.82 -3.18
N LEU A 72 -2.66 -6.94 -2.69
CA LEU A 72 -1.69 -6.96 -1.61
C LEU A 72 -0.29 -6.58 -2.11
N GLU A 73 0.13 -7.07 -3.28
CA GLU A 73 1.41 -6.69 -3.90
C GLU A 73 1.47 -5.19 -4.16
N ASP A 74 0.39 -4.58 -4.65
CA ASP A 74 0.27 -3.13 -4.86
C ASP A 74 0.47 -2.28 -3.57
N THR A 75 0.44 -2.89 -2.38
CA THR A 75 0.69 -2.19 -1.10
C THR A 75 2.14 -2.25 -0.64
N VAL A 76 2.98 -3.12 -1.20
CA VAL A 76 4.36 -3.35 -0.75
C VAL A 76 5.39 -2.99 -1.82
N GLU A 77 5.15 -3.41 -3.06
CA GLU A 77 6.09 -3.20 -4.18
C GLU A 77 6.51 -1.73 -4.33
N PRO A 78 5.61 -0.71 -4.30
CA PRO A 78 6.03 0.69 -4.46
C PRO A 78 6.99 1.17 -3.37
N THR A 79 6.85 0.66 -2.14
CA THR A 79 7.72 1.03 -1.02
C THR A 79 9.10 0.39 -1.15
N LEU A 80 9.18 -0.85 -1.62
CA LEU A 80 10.46 -1.51 -1.94
C LEU A 80 11.17 -0.81 -3.09
N ASP A 81 10.44 -0.48 -4.17
CA ASP A 81 10.97 0.27 -5.29
C ASP A 81 11.50 1.64 -4.86
N PHE A 82 10.79 2.31 -3.95
CA PHE A 82 11.24 3.58 -3.40
C PHE A 82 12.57 3.43 -2.65
N ASP A 83 12.71 2.45 -1.73
CA ASP A 83 13.95 2.23 -0.98
C ASP A 83 15.12 1.85 -1.90
N ASP A 84 14.89 1.02 -2.92
CA ASP A 84 15.90 0.61 -3.89
C ASP A 84 16.45 1.79 -4.73
N ASN A 85 15.66 2.86 -4.89
CA ASN A 85 16.07 4.09 -5.60
C ASN A 85 16.66 5.16 -4.67
N LEU A 86 16.69 4.95 -3.35
CA LEU A 86 17.39 5.88 -2.44
C LEU A 86 18.90 5.73 -2.57
N ASP A 87 19.62 6.85 -2.52
CA ASP A 87 21.08 6.84 -2.47
C ASP A 87 21.57 6.11 -1.21
N PRO A 88 22.30 4.99 -1.35
CA PRO A 88 22.80 4.23 -0.19
C PRO A 88 23.83 5.01 0.65
N ALA A 89 24.41 6.09 0.14
CA ALA A 89 25.33 6.96 0.87
C ALA A 89 24.65 7.94 1.83
N LEU A 90 23.31 8.08 1.76
CA LEU A 90 22.56 8.90 2.71
C LEU A 90 22.64 8.35 4.14
N PRO A 91 22.62 9.22 5.17
CA PRO A 91 22.55 8.77 6.56
C PRO A 91 21.39 7.80 6.80
N PRO A 92 21.58 6.72 7.58
CA PRO A 92 20.53 5.72 7.81
C PRO A 92 19.25 6.29 8.42
N GLU A 93 19.35 7.32 9.28
CA GLU A 93 18.20 8.02 9.85
C GLU A 93 17.38 8.78 8.80
N VAL A 94 18.03 9.36 7.79
CA VAL A 94 17.35 10.04 6.67
C VAL A 94 16.64 9.02 5.78
N ARG A 95 17.31 7.91 5.46
CA ARG A 95 16.73 6.83 4.67
C ARG A 95 15.53 6.18 5.40
N LEU A 96 15.68 5.88 6.69
CA LEU A 96 14.61 5.31 7.51
C LEU A 96 13.39 6.24 7.57
N CYS A 97 13.63 7.55 7.77
CA CYS A 97 12.58 8.55 7.81
C CYS A 97 11.83 8.63 6.47
N ALA A 98 12.57 8.69 5.36
CA ALA A 98 11.98 8.75 4.02
C ALA A 98 11.17 7.48 3.70
N LEU A 99 11.72 6.30 4.02
CA LEU A 99 11.04 5.03 3.85
C LEU A 99 9.74 4.96 4.68
N ALA A 100 9.81 5.31 5.96
CA ALA A 100 8.65 5.30 6.86
C ALA A 100 7.56 6.31 6.41
N TRP A 101 7.98 7.47 5.94
CA TRP A 101 7.05 8.47 5.40
C TRP A 101 6.34 7.98 4.14
N PHE A 102 7.12 7.48 3.17
CA PHE A 102 6.57 6.97 1.91
C PHE A 102 5.62 5.80 2.14
N ASP A 103 6.02 4.82 2.94
CA ASP A 103 5.22 3.63 3.27
C ASP A 103 3.91 4.01 3.97
N THR A 104 3.97 4.89 4.99
CA THR A 104 2.76 5.40 5.65
C THR A 104 1.85 6.13 4.65
N ALA A 105 2.41 6.94 3.76
CA ALA A 105 1.64 7.66 2.75
C ALA A 105 0.94 6.68 1.79
N GLN A 106 1.62 5.62 1.35
CA GLN A 106 1.05 4.58 0.51
C GLN A 106 -0.11 3.85 1.21
N LEU A 107 0.09 3.43 2.47
CA LEU A 107 -0.94 2.77 3.26
C LEU A 107 -2.12 3.69 3.59
N SER A 108 -1.90 5.02 3.58
CA SER A 108 -2.93 6.04 3.84
C SER A 108 -3.72 6.44 2.61
N ALA A 109 -3.10 6.48 1.43
CA ALA A 109 -3.64 7.09 0.22
C ALA A 109 -4.79 6.33 -0.42
N GLY A 110 -4.88 5.03 -0.23
CA GLY A 110 -5.91 4.21 -0.84
C GLY A 110 -7.30 4.48 -0.26
N ARG A 111 -8.34 4.53 -1.12
CA ARG A 111 -9.73 4.60 -0.68
C ARG A 111 -10.11 3.46 0.27
N TRP A 112 -9.51 2.30 0.10
CA TRP A 112 -9.76 1.09 0.86
C TRP A 112 -8.57 0.73 1.74
N ASN A 113 -8.80 0.34 2.99
CA ASN A 113 -7.74 -0.07 3.91
C ASN A 113 -7.27 -1.50 3.59
N LEU A 114 -6.46 -1.63 2.52
CA LEU A 114 -5.96 -2.94 2.07
C LEU A 114 -5.06 -3.62 3.10
N GLY A 115 -4.35 -2.86 3.92
CA GLY A 115 -3.54 -3.42 5.01
C GLY A 115 -4.33 -4.26 6.01
N ALA A 116 -5.63 -3.99 6.19
CA ALA A 116 -6.50 -4.81 7.02
C ALA A 116 -6.62 -6.27 6.52
N LEU A 117 -6.34 -6.51 5.23
CA LEU A 117 -6.38 -7.84 4.63
C LEU A 117 -5.12 -8.68 4.89
N TYR A 118 -4.03 -8.10 5.43
CA TYR A 118 -2.77 -8.82 5.70
C TYR A 118 -2.93 -9.99 6.67
N HIS A 119 -3.92 -9.92 7.55
CA HIS A 119 -4.14 -10.91 8.60
C HIS A 119 -5.17 -11.99 8.25
N LEU A 120 -5.70 -11.98 7.01
CA LEU A 120 -6.60 -13.04 6.55
C LEU A 120 -5.92 -14.42 6.63
N PRO A 121 -6.62 -15.47 7.09
CA PRO A 121 -6.08 -16.83 7.12
C PRO A 121 -5.58 -17.30 5.74
N GLU A 122 -6.26 -16.92 4.68
CA GLU A 122 -5.93 -17.25 3.29
C GLU A 122 -4.54 -16.74 2.90
N VAL A 123 -4.13 -15.58 3.39
CA VAL A 123 -2.83 -14.96 3.08
C VAL A 123 -1.64 -15.78 3.65
N ARG A 124 -1.91 -16.75 4.51
CA ARG A 124 -0.87 -17.63 5.08
C ARG A 124 -0.51 -18.83 4.20
N THR A 125 -1.21 -19.03 3.10
CA THR A 125 -1.06 -20.17 2.19
C THR A 125 -0.66 -19.70 0.79
N GLU A 126 -0.28 -20.63 -0.10
CA GLU A 126 -0.19 -20.32 -1.52
C GLU A 126 -1.58 -19.87 -2.05
N PRO A 127 -1.62 -18.91 -2.99
CA PRO A 127 -0.53 -18.33 -3.80
C PRO A 127 0.08 -17.02 -3.25
N PHE A 128 -0.02 -16.75 -1.95
CA PHE A 128 0.43 -15.49 -1.33
C PHE A 128 1.90 -15.49 -0.89
N ASP A 129 2.69 -16.50 -1.28
CA ASP A 129 4.08 -16.65 -0.86
C ASP A 129 4.93 -15.46 -1.27
N ARG A 130 4.76 -14.96 -2.51
CA ARG A 130 5.48 -13.80 -3.01
C ARG A 130 5.18 -12.55 -2.18
N PHE A 131 3.91 -12.24 -1.94
CA PHE A 131 3.52 -11.10 -1.09
C PHE A 131 4.13 -11.20 0.32
N ARG A 132 4.08 -12.40 0.94
CA ARG A 132 4.68 -12.61 2.28
C ARG A 132 6.18 -12.40 2.28
N GLU A 133 6.86 -12.84 1.22
CA GLU A 133 8.29 -12.67 1.03
C GLU A 133 8.64 -11.18 0.87
N GLU A 134 7.95 -10.46 0.01
CA GLU A 134 8.15 -9.03 -0.23
C GLU A 134 7.90 -8.20 1.04
N ARG A 135 6.81 -8.50 1.77
CA ARG A 135 6.53 -7.84 3.06
C ARG A 135 7.60 -8.16 4.12
N ARG A 136 8.11 -9.40 4.15
CA ARG A 136 9.23 -9.79 5.02
C ARG A 136 10.51 -9.05 4.62
N HIS A 137 10.76 -8.89 3.33
CA HIS A 137 11.89 -8.13 2.81
C HIS A 137 11.80 -6.66 3.21
N LEU A 138 10.63 -6.04 3.07
CA LEU A 138 10.40 -4.67 3.53
C LEU A 138 10.69 -4.53 5.04
N MET A 139 10.15 -5.43 5.86
CA MET A 139 10.43 -5.44 7.30
C MET A 139 11.93 -5.55 7.60
N GLU A 140 12.69 -6.34 6.83
CA GLU A 140 14.13 -6.47 7.02
C GLU A 140 14.89 -5.20 6.60
N ARG A 141 14.44 -4.46 5.57
CA ARG A 141 14.98 -3.13 5.23
C ARG A 141 14.88 -2.17 6.41
N TYR A 142 13.70 -2.09 7.05
CA TYR A 142 13.50 -1.28 8.26
C TYR A 142 14.46 -1.69 9.39
N ARG A 143 14.61 -2.99 9.63
CA ARG A 143 15.51 -3.50 10.70
C ARG A 143 16.95 -3.16 10.44
N THR A 144 17.42 -3.32 9.20
CA THR A 144 18.79 -3.01 8.79
C THR A 144 19.10 -1.53 8.99
N LEU A 145 18.22 -0.64 8.57
CA LEU A 145 18.39 0.80 8.77
C LEU A 145 18.37 1.16 10.26
N ALA A 146 17.43 0.60 11.02
CA ALA A 146 17.37 0.82 12.46
C ALA A 146 18.62 0.29 13.19
N ALA A 147 19.16 -0.86 12.78
CA ALA A 147 20.39 -1.43 13.36
C ALA A 147 21.63 -0.55 13.07
N GLN A 148 21.67 0.13 11.94
CA GLN A 148 22.74 1.13 11.66
C GLN A 148 22.65 2.35 12.60
N ILE A 149 21.49 2.64 13.17
CA ILE A 149 21.29 3.78 14.11
C ILE A 149 21.56 3.37 15.56
N VAL A 150 21.00 2.23 16.02
CA VAL A 150 21.04 1.85 17.43
C VAL A 150 22.00 0.68 17.73
N GLY A 151 22.57 0.03 16.70
CA GLY A 151 23.42 -1.14 16.81
C GLY A 151 22.68 -2.47 16.62
N ASP A 152 23.44 -3.48 16.21
CA ASP A 152 22.91 -4.84 16.04
C ASP A 152 22.47 -5.41 17.40
N GLY A 153 21.31 -6.09 17.39
CA GLY A 153 20.76 -6.75 18.59
C GLY A 153 19.94 -5.84 19.50
N ASP A 154 19.86 -4.52 19.23
CA ASP A 154 18.95 -3.65 19.97
C ASP A 154 17.49 -4.00 19.65
N PRO A 155 16.65 -4.30 20.66
CA PRO A 155 15.24 -4.67 20.40
C PRO A 155 14.42 -3.57 19.73
N ARG A 156 14.84 -2.31 19.80
CA ARG A 156 14.18 -1.19 19.12
C ARG A 156 14.22 -1.28 17.61
N THR A 157 15.13 -2.09 17.02
CA THR A 157 15.20 -2.32 15.56
C THR A 157 13.90 -2.85 14.96
N HIS A 158 13.06 -3.49 15.74
CA HIS A 158 11.76 -3.99 15.31
C HIS A 158 10.64 -2.95 15.31
N LEU A 159 10.83 -1.80 15.96
CA LEU A 159 9.75 -0.85 16.23
C LEU A 159 9.34 0.00 15.01
N PRO A 160 10.26 0.57 14.20
CA PRO A 160 9.88 1.48 13.12
C PRO A 160 8.84 0.90 12.17
N PHE A 161 9.02 -0.33 11.71
CA PHE A 161 8.05 -1.01 10.85
C PHE A 161 6.67 -1.15 11.51
N ARG A 162 6.62 -1.44 12.82
CA ARG A 162 5.34 -1.54 13.56
C ARG A 162 4.69 -0.20 13.79
N VAL A 163 5.49 0.86 13.97
CA VAL A 163 4.98 2.24 14.06
C VAL A 163 4.29 2.61 12.75
N VAL A 164 4.89 2.32 11.61
CA VAL A 164 4.27 2.57 10.29
C VAL A 164 2.99 1.73 10.12
N GLU A 165 3.03 0.43 10.40
CA GLU A 165 1.84 -0.43 10.25
C GLU A 165 0.68 -0.04 11.19
N SER A 166 0.91 0.76 12.24
CA SER A 166 -0.16 1.25 13.11
C SER A 166 -1.22 2.06 12.36
N VAL A 167 -0.86 2.68 11.22
CA VAL A 167 -1.82 3.39 10.34
C VAL A 167 -2.96 2.49 9.89
N ILE A 168 -2.72 1.18 9.72
CA ILE A 168 -3.75 0.21 9.32
C ILE A 168 -4.85 0.13 10.38
N GLY A 169 -4.46 0.07 11.66
CA GLY A 169 -5.40 0.10 12.78
C GLY A 169 -6.12 1.44 12.89
N MET A 170 -5.39 2.55 12.82
CA MET A 170 -5.97 3.90 12.83
C MET A 170 -7.04 4.07 11.75
N ARG A 171 -6.77 3.61 10.53
CA ARG A 171 -7.75 3.65 9.43
C ARG A 171 -8.95 2.73 9.66
N ALA A 172 -8.78 1.64 10.38
CA ALA A 172 -9.90 0.75 10.71
C ALA A 172 -10.82 1.36 11.77
N ASP A 173 -10.25 2.08 12.74
CA ASP A 173 -10.98 2.66 13.85
C ASP A 173 -11.59 4.03 13.51
N ASP A 174 -10.81 4.90 12.85
CA ASP A 174 -11.13 6.31 12.65
C ASP A 174 -11.55 6.63 11.19
N GLY A 175 -11.35 5.72 10.24
CA GLY A 175 -11.60 5.94 8.81
C GLY A 175 -10.45 6.69 8.13
N ASP A 176 -10.75 7.87 7.55
CA ASP A 176 -9.72 8.69 6.90
C ASP A 176 -8.78 9.28 7.92
N VAL A 177 -7.47 9.22 7.64
CA VAL A 177 -6.42 9.73 8.51
C VAL A 177 -5.95 11.11 8.06
N ASP A 178 -5.42 11.90 9.01
CA ASP A 178 -4.90 13.24 8.76
C ASP A 178 -3.73 13.22 7.76
N ALA A 179 -3.67 14.23 6.88
CA ALA A 179 -2.61 14.36 5.87
C ALA A 179 -1.20 14.52 6.47
N GLY A 180 -1.08 14.94 7.71
CA GLY A 180 0.18 15.02 8.45
C GLY A 180 0.62 13.70 9.08
N LEU A 181 -0.22 12.66 9.10
CA LEU A 181 0.09 11.40 9.74
C LEU A 181 1.33 10.69 9.16
N PRO A 182 1.59 10.68 7.83
CA PRO A 182 2.81 10.08 7.30
C PRO A 182 4.09 10.69 7.88
N GLU A 183 4.17 12.02 8.00
CA GLU A 183 5.29 12.70 8.62
C GLU A 183 5.38 12.39 10.12
N ALA A 184 4.25 12.35 10.82
CA ALA A 184 4.19 12.07 12.23
C ALA A 184 4.69 10.65 12.57
N LEU A 185 4.27 9.62 11.82
CA LEU A 185 4.73 8.24 12.03
C LEU A 185 6.18 8.04 11.63
N ALA A 186 6.66 8.71 10.58
CA ALA A 186 8.09 8.73 10.24
C ALA A 186 8.92 9.34 11.36
N THR A 187 8.50 10.48 11.91
CA THR A 187 9.16 11.12 13.05
C THR A 187 9.11 10.25 14.32
N ALA A 188 7.98 9.61 14.60
CA ALA A 188 7.84 8.67 15.71
C ALA A 188 8.81 7.48 15.57
N SER A 189 9.00 6.96 14.34
CA SER A 189 9.96 5.89 14.07
C SER A 189 11.40 6.27 14.40
N LEU A 190 11.79 7.53 14.18
CA LEU A 190 13.10 8.05 14.60
C LEU A 190 13.17 8.25 16.11
N THR A 191 12.10 8.75 16.71
CA THR A 191 12.02 9.04 18.15
C THR A 191 12.21 7.76 18.98
N VAL A 192 11.60 6.65 18.59
CA VAL A 192 11.76 5.38 19.32
C VAL A 192 13.18 4.83 19.25
N LEU A 193 13.95 5.22 18.23
CA LEU A 193 15.37 4.88 18.09
C LEU A 193 16.29 5.85 18.84
N GLY A 194 15.77 6.96 19.36
CA GLY A 194 16.53 7.94 20.11
C GLY A 194 17.32 8.94 19.25
N VAL A 195 16.91 9.15 18.00
CA VAL A 195 17.51 10.16 17.12
C VAL A 195 17.22 11.56 17.69
N SER A 196 18.25 12.40 17.81
CA SER A 196 18.16 13.69 18.49
C SER A 196 17.80 14.87 17.58
N ASP A 197 18.33 14.89 16.34
CA ASP A 197 18.09 15.97 15.38
C ASP A 197 16.94 15.64 14.43
N LEU A 198 15.75 15.48 14.97
CA LEU A 198 14.56 15.10 14.20
C LEU A 198 14.23 16.14 13.12
N ALA A 199 14.40 17.43 13.38
CA ALA A 199 14.04 18.47 12.44
C ALA A 199 14.89 18.44 11.15
N ALA A 200 16.21 18.32 11.29
CA ALA A 200 17.10 18.22 10.15
C ALA A 200 16.87 16.94 9.35
N VAL A 201 16.72 15.79 10.04
CA VAL A 201 16.47 14.50 9.38
C VAL A 201 15.14 14.50 8.65
N THR A 202 14.06 14.98 9.28
CA THR A 202 12.72 15.04 8.67
C THR A 202 12.71 15.99 7.45
N SER A 203 13.42 17.14 7.54
CA SER A 203 13.55 18.08 6.42
C SER A 203 14.26 17.44 5.23
N ALA A 204 15.36 16.71 5.46
CA ALA A 204 16.08 16.00 4.41
C ALA A 204 15.23 14.88 3.78
N ALA A 205 14.55 14.09 4.60
CA ALA A 205 13.66 13.02 4.14
C ALA A 205 12.48 13.55 3.31
N ARG A 206 11.89 14.69 3.71
CA ARG A 206 10.80 15.34 2.95
C ARG A 206 11.19 15.61 1.52
N ALA A 207 12.40 16.10 1.27
CA ALA A 207 12.88 16.40 -0.08
C ALA A 207 12.93 15.16 -0.98
N LEU A 208 13.23 13.99 -0.40
CA LEU A 208 13.26 12.71 -1.11
C LEU A 208 11.85 12.22 -1.46
N VAL A 209 10.92 12.30 -0.52
CA VAL A 209 9.55 11.79 -0.68
C VAL A 209 8.74 12.66 -1.65
N VAL A 210 8.81 13.99 -1.50
CA VAL A 210 8.07 14.94 -2.37
C VAL A 210 8.56 14.89 -3.82
N GLY A 211 9.82 14.52 -4.04
CA GLY A 211 10.41 14.35 -5.37
C GLY A 211 9.89 13.13 -6.16
N VAL A 212 9.14 12.22 -5.55
CA VAL A 212 8.65 11.00 -6.21
C VAL A 212 7.48 11.33 -7.14
N PRO A 213 7.57 11.00 -8.44
CA PRO A 213 6.44 11.15 -9.36
C PRO A 213 5.23 10.35 -8.88
N GLY A 214 4.09 11.01 -8.75
CA GLY A 214 2.84 10.35 -8.30
C GLY A 214 2.59 10.39 -6.79
N TYR A 215 3.57 10.77 -5.96
CA TYR A 215 3.37 10.92 -4.52
C TYR A 215 2.18 11.84 -4.17
N LEU A 216 2.05 12.98 -4.86
CA LEU A 216 0.95 13.93 -4.65
C LEU A 216 -0.39 13.47 -5.24
N LEU A 217 -0.40 12.56 -6.20
CA LEU A 217 -1.65 12.10 -6.83
C LEU A 217 -2.46 11.18 -5.91
N GLY A 218 -1.80 10.45 -5.02
CA GLY A 218 -2.47 9.64 -3.98
C GLY A 218 -3.09 10.51 -2.87
N SER A 219 -2.48 11.66 -2.55
CA SER A 219 -2.92 12.54 -1.45
C SER A 219 -3.97 13.59 -1.86
N MET A 220 -4.23 13.81 -3.16
CA MET A 220 -5.10 14.89 -3.64
C MET A 220 -6.49 14.46 -4.11
N ASN A 221 -6.86 13.21 -3.97
CA ASN A 221 -8.20 12.77 -4.32
C ASN A 221 -8.98 12.31 -3.07
N PRO A 222 -9.54 13.26 -2.28
CA PRO A 222 -10.42 12.87 -1.18
C PRO A 222 -11.62 12.13 -1.77
N PRO A 223 -12.05 11.00 -1.19
CA PRO A 223 -13.22 10.29 -1.67
C PRO A 223 -14.44 11.19 -1.60
N ALA A 224 -15.21 11.24 -2.68
CA ALA A 224 -16.54 11.81 -2.62
C ALA A 224 -17.34 11.02 -1.55
N ARG A 225 -17.76 11.72 -0.49
CA ARG A 225 -18.58 11.16 0.58
C ARG A 225 -19.80 10.48 -0.03
N PRO A 226 -20.13 9.23 0.31
CA PRO A 226 -21.38 8.64 -0.12
C PRO A 226 -22.55 9.49 0.42
N PRO A 227 -23.65 9.66 -0.33
CA PRO A 227 -24.84 10.33 0.19
C PRO A 227 -25.37 9.55 1.39
N ALA A 228 -25.80 10.32 2.40
CA ALA A 228 -26.36 9.83 3.65
C ALA A 228 -27.63 8.99 3.45
#